data_6c00194e5f77d3b94f5724fd9c77f3c8
#
_entry.id   6c00194e5f77d3b94f5724fd9c77f3c8
#
_cell.length_a   1.000
_cell.length_b   1.000
_cell.length_c   1.000
_cell.angle_alpha   90.00
_cell.angle_beta   90.00
_cell.angle_gamma   90.00
#
_symmetry.space_group_name_H-M   'P 1'
#
loop_
_entity.id
_entity.type
_entity.pdbx_description
1 polymer ?
#
loop_
_entity_poly.entity_id
_entity_poly.type
_entity_poly.pdbx_seq_one_letter_code
_entity_poly.pdbx_strand_id
1 'polypeptide(L)'
;DTVFDLYVRTCLVCHHDATAHTLNCMAVERVRAEGQRASLDRLSGRLTPEEEEILRRGRNAKSPPAPKHAALADYRAATGLEALIGYLYLGEILRLAADPAEL
;
A
#
# COMPACT_ATOMS: atom_id res chain seq x y z
N ASP A 1 -3.34 1.66 5.46
CA ASP A 1 -3.24 0.29 5.95
C ASP A 1 -4.41 -0.57 5.49
N THR A 2 -5.61 -0.21 5.87
CA THR A 2 -6.83 -0.91 5.44
C THR A 2 -7.00 -0.87 3.91
N VAL A 3 -6.73 0.26 3.29
CA VAL A 3 -6.83 0.42 1.83
C VAL A 3 -5.82 -0.48 1.12
N PHE A 4 -4.59 -0.54 1.60
CA PHE A 4 -3.58 -1.42 1.00
C PHE A 4 -3.97 -2.89 1.13
N ASP A 5 -4.46 -3.30 2.29
CA ASP A 5 -4.94 -4.66 2.52
C ASP A 5 -6.09 -5.01 1.56
N LEU A 6 -7.07 -4.12 1.43
CA LEU A 6 -8.19 -4.32 0.50
C LEU A 6 -7.70 -4.46 -0.94
N TYR A 7 -6.79 -3.60 -1.36
CA TYR A 7 -6.24 -3.63 -2.71
C TYR A 7 -5.54 -4.96 -2.99
N VAL A 8 -4.66 -5.40 -2.09
CA VAL A 8 -3.93 -6.66 -2.26
C VAL A 8 -4.90 -7.84 -2.35
N ARG A 9 -5.87 -7.91 -1.44
CA ARG A 9 -6.83 -9.02 -1.42
C ARG A 9 -7.70 -9.04 -2.67
N THR A 10 -8.12 -7.87 -3.15
CA THR A 10 -8.91 -7.77 -4.38
C THR A 10 -8.10 -8.25 -5.59
N CYS A 11 -6.86 -7.84 -5.72
CA CYS A 11 -5.99 -8.27 -6.80
C CYS A 11 -5.78 -9.79 -6.78
N LEU A 12 -5.57 -10.38 -5.60
CA LEU A 12 -5.37 -11.82 -5.48
C LEU A 12 -6.61 -12.61 -5.89
N VAL A 13 -7.80 -12.17 -5.47
CA VAL A 13 -9.06 -12.82 -5.85
C VAL A 13 -9.28 -12.74 -7.35
N CYS A 14 -8.99 -11.60 -7.97
CA CYS A 14 -9.22 -11.38 -9.40
C CYS A 14 -8.23 -12.13 -10.30
N HIS A 15 -7.02 -12.41 -9.82
CA HIS A 15 -5.95 -12.96 -10.65
C HIS A 15 -5.54 -14.40 -10.32
N HIS A 16 -6.10 -14.97 -9.27
CA HIS A 16 -5.75 -16.34 -8.83
C HIS A 16 -6.98 -17.18 -8.60
N ASP A 17 -6.96 -18.40 -9.13
CA ASP A 17 -7.97 -19.41 -8.86
C ASP A 17 -7.43 -20.33 -7.76
N ALA A 18 -7.69 -19.98 -6.52
CA ALA A 18 -7.17 -20.67 -5.35
C ALA A 18 -8.19 -20.68 -4.23
N THR A 19 -7.97 -21.52 -3.21
CA THR A 19 -8.84 -21.58 -2.04
C THR A 19 -8.73 -20.32 -1.20
N ALA A 20 -9.76 -20.04 -0.39
CA ALA A 20 -9.76 -18.90 0.53
C ALA A 20 -8.55 -18.92 1.47
N HIS A 21 -8.17 -20.12 1.97
CA HIS A 21 -7.00 -20.25 2.83
C HIS A 21 -5.70 -19.86 2.11
N THR A 22 -5.51 -20.37 0.89
CA THR A 22 -4.32 -20.04 0.09
C THR A 22 -4.27 -18.56 -0.23
N LEU A 23 -5.40 -17.96 -0.61
CA LEU A 23 -5.48 -16.52 -0.89
C LEU A 23 -5.15 -15.69 0.35
N ASN A 24 -5.61 -16.12 1.52
CA ASN A 24 -5.29 -15.43 2.77
C ASN A 24 -3.80 -15.49 3.08
N CYS A 25 -3.16 -16.65 2.91
CA CYS A 25 -1.72 -16.78 3.11
C CYS A 25 -0.93 -15.87 2.18
N MET A 26 -1.33 -15.80 0.91
CA MET A 26 -0.70 -14.91 -0.07
C MET A 26 -0.87 -13.43 0.32
N ALA A 27 -2.07 -13.06 0.79
CA ALA A 27 -2.35 -11.70 1.22
C ALA A 27 -1.51 -11.31 2.43
N VAL A 28 -1.46 -12.16 3.46
CA VAL A 28 -0.68 -11.91 4.67
C VAL A 28 0.80 -11.70 4.33
N GLU A 29 1.35 -12.52 3.43
CA GLU A 29 2.73 -12.37 3.01
C GLU A 29 2.99 -11.00 2.36
N ARG A 30 2.05 -10.51 1.54
CA ARG A 30 2.22 -9.24 0.83
C ARG A 30 1.99 -8.02 1.69
N VAL A 31 1.12 -8.10 2.70
CA VAL A 31 0.82 -6.93 3.56
C VAL A 31 1.80 -6.77 4.72
N ARG A 32 2.67 -7.74 4.96
CA ARG A 32 3.74 -7.56 5.95
C ARG A 32 4.73 -6.49 5.49
N ALA A 33 5.46 -5.93 6.44
CA ALA A 33 6.41 -4.86 6.17
C ALA A 33 7.44 -5.24 5.08
N GLU A 34 7.97 -6.46 5.13
CA GLU A 34 8.93 -6.95 4.15
C GLU A 34 8.29 -7.07 2.75
N GLY A 35 7.04 -7.55 2.69
CA GLY A 35 6.31 -7.65 1.43
C GLY A 35 6.02 -6.27 0.83
N GLN A 36 5.65 -5.32 1.67
CA GLN A 36 5.44 -3.94 1.23
C GLN A 36 6.72 -3.31 0.73
N ARG A 37 7.85 -3.55 1.39
CA ARG A 37 9.14 -3.06 0.95
C ARG A 37 9.53 -3.64 -0.41
N ALA A 38 9.30 -4.95 -0.61
CA ALA A 38 9.57 -5.59 -1.90
C ALA A 38 8.71 -4.98 -3.01
N SER A 39 7.44 -4.67 -2.72
CA SER A 39 6.55 -3.99 -3.67
C SER A 39 7.05 -2.60 -4.00
N LEU A 40 7.51 -1.86 -2.99
CA LEU A 40 8.05 -0.53 -3.17
C LEU A 40 9.31 -0.55 -4.05
N ASP A 41 10.20 -1.52 -3.83
CA ASP A 41 11.40 -1.67 -4.65
C ASP A 41 11.06 -1.91 -6.12
N ARG A 42 9.99 -2.68 -6.40
CA ARG A 42 9.51 -2.89 -7.77
C ARG A 42 8.93 -1.62 -8.40
N LEU A 43 8.41 -0.70 -7.60
CA LEU A 43 7.85 0.56 -8.08
C LEU A 43 8.92 1.64 -8.26
N SER A 44 10.13 1.40 -7.78
CA SER A 44 11.21 2.38 -7.87
C SER A 44 11.43 2.83 -9.32
N GLY A 45 11.49 4.14 -9.54
CA GLY A 45 11.65 4.73 -10.85
C GLY A 45 10.37 4.84 -11.69
N ARG A 46 9.23 4.33 -11.19
CA ARG A 46 7.95 4.38 -11.90
C ARG A 46 6.99 5.42 -11.35
N LEU A 47 7.35 6.07 -10.25
CA LEU A 47 6.49 7.03 -9.58
C LEU A 47 6.68 8.42 -10.18
N THR A 48 5.60 9.20 -10.21
CA THR A 48 5.68 10.63 -10.55
C THR A 48 6.40 11.38 -9.44
N PRO A 49 6.95 12.59 -9.71
CA PRO A 49 7.57 13.40 -8.65
C PRO A 49 6.63 13.68 -7.48
N GLU A 50 5.33 13.88 -7.73
CA GLU A 50 4.35 14.09 -6.68
C GLU A 50 4.17 12.84 -5.82
N GLU A 51 4.08 11.67 -6.45
CA GLU A 51 3.98 10.39 -5.76
C GLU A 51 5.22 10.11 -4.91
N GLU A 52 6.40 10.40 -5.44
CA GLU A 52 7.64 10.24 -4.69
C GLU A 52 7.70 11.15 -3.46
N GLU A 53 7.18 12.37 -3.57
CA GLU A 53 7.12 13.29 -2.43
C GLU A 53 6.19 12.78 -1.33
N ILE A 54 5.03 12.23 -1.69
CA ILE A 54 4.11 11.62 -0.73
C ILE A 54 4.79 10.42 -0.04
N LEU A 55 5.47 9.59 -0.81
CA LEU A 55 6.21 8.45 -0.28
C LEU A 55 7.27 8.88 0.72
N ARG A 56 8.04 9.91 0.37
CA ARG A 56 9.07 10.47 1.26
C ARG A 56 8.47 10.99 2.56
N ARG A 57 7.39 11.74 2.48
CA ARG A 57 6.70 12.25 3.67
C ARG A 57 6.19 11.12 4.55
N GLY A 58 5.64 10.07 3.96
CA GLY A 58 5.16 8.92 4.70
C GLY A 58 6.30 8.21 5.44
N ARG A 59 7.46 8.03 4.77
CA ARG A 59 8.63 7.43 5.40
C ARG A 59 9.14 8.22 6.60
N ASN A 60 9.08 9.54 6.50
CA ASN A 60 9.64 10.44 7.50
C ASN A 60 8.64 10.89 8.54
N ALA A 61 7.39 10.46 8.44
CA ALA A 61 6.36 10.83 9.39
C ALA A 61 6.69 10.30 10.79
N LYS A 62 6.37 11.08 11.81
CA LYS A 62 6.46 10.63 13.19
C LYS A 62 5.37 9.58 13.40
N SER A 63 5.78 8.34 13.60
CA SER A 63 4.87 7.24 13.82
C SER A 63 5.16 6.58 15.17
N PRO A 64 4.23 5.76 15.70
CA PRO A 64 4.50 4.96 16.87
C PRO A 64 5.77 4.13 16.70
N PRO A 65 6.43 3.72 17.79
CA PRO A 65 7.61 2.86 17.67
C PRO A 65 7.32 1.63 16.82
N ALA A 66 8.31 1.24 16.01
CA ALA A 66 8.18 0.04 15.18
C ALA A 66 7.88 -1.19 16.03
N PRO A 67 7.11 -2.17 15.50
CA PRO A 67 6.93 -3.45 16.20
C PRO A 67 8.27 -4.10 16.55
N LYS A 68 8.30 -4.81 17.67
CA LYS A 68 9.53 -5.34 18.28
C LYS A 68 10.39 -6.19 17.34
N HIS A 69 9.78 -6.82 16.34
CA HIS A 69 10.47 -7.73 15.42
C HIS A 69 10.57 -7.19 13.99
N ALA A 70 10.18 -5.95 13.75
CA ALA A 70 10.26 -5.34 12.42
C ALA A 70 11.53 -4.49 12.31
N ALA A 71 12.24 -4.63 11.19
CA ALA A 71 13.36 -3.74 10.86
C ALA A 71 12.81 -2.32 10.65
N LEU A 72 13.49 -1.32 11.19
CA LEU A 72 13.04 0.07 11.09
C LEU A 72 12.90 0.52 9.64
N ALA A 73 13.85 0.12 8.76
CA ALA A 73 13.80 0.46 7.35
C ALA A 73 12.56 -0.14 6.66
N ASP A 74 12.22 -1.39 6.99
CA ASP A 74 11.02 -2.04 6.42
C ASP A 74 9.75 -1.38 6.93
N TYR A 75 9.71 -1.02 8.20
CA TYR A 75 8.58 -0.34 8.80
C TYR A 75 8.35 1.04 8.16
N ARG A 76 9.41 1.81 7.96
CA ARG A 76 9.33 3.13 7.32
C ARG A 76 8.90 3.03 5.86
N ALA A 77 9.45 2.05 5.14
CA ALA A 77 9.08 1.81 3.75
C ALA A 77 7.59 1.44 3.65
N ALA A 78 7.10 0.59 4.55
CA ALA A 78 5.69 0.21 4.59
C ALA A 78 4.81 1.42 4.88
N THR A 79 5.19 2.26 5.85
CA THR A 79 4.45 3.47 6.18
C THR A 79 4.38 4.41 4.98
N GLY A 80 5.50 4.57 4.25
CA GLY A 80 5.53 5.39 3.04
C GLY A 80 4.62 4.85 1.94
N LEU A 81 4.65 3.54 1.70
CA LEU A 81 3.80 2.89 0.70
C LEU A 81 2.32 3.02 1.06
N GLU A 82 1.97 2.81 2.31
CA GLU A 82 0.59 2.97 2.77
C GLU A 82 0.10 4.41 2.62
N ALA A 83 0.95 5.39 2.90
CA ALA A 83 0.62 6.80 2.69
C ALA A 83 0.36 7.09 1.21
N LEU A 84 1.19 6.55 0.32
CA LEU A 84 1.02 6.72 -1.13
C LEU A 84 -0.29 6.10 -1.61
N ILE A 85 -0.56 4.86 -1.23
CA ILE A 85 -1.80 4.16 -1.62
C ILE A 85 -3.02 4.89 -1.07
N GLY A 86 -2.97 5.35 0.17
CA GLY A 86 -4.05 6.14 0.77
C GLY A 86 -4.29 7.45 0.02
N TYR A 87 -3.24 8.14 -0.34
CA TYR A 87 -3.31 9.37 -1.12
C TYR A 87 -3.98 9.14 -2.48
N LEU A 88 -3.56 8.11 -3.20
CA LEU A 88 -4.12 7.79 -4.51
C LEU A 88 -5.59 7.38 -4.41
N TYR A 89 -5.93 6.59 -3.39
CA TYR A 89 -7.31 6.16 -3.15
C TYR A 89 -8.22 7.36 -2.85
N LEU A 90 -7.81 8.24 -1.95
CA LEU A 90 -8.59 9.43 -1.60
C LEU A 90 -8.69 10.39 -2.78
N GLY A 91 -7.63 10.56 -3.55
CA GLY A 91 -7.65 11.39 -4.75
C GLY A 91 -8.68 10.90 -5.76
N GLU A 92 -8.78 9.60 -5.99
CA GLU A 92 -9.76 9.02 -6.90
C GLU A 92 -11.18 9.19 -6.39
N ILE A 93 -11.41 9.00 -5.09
CA ILE A 93 -12.73 9.22 -4.48
C ILE A 93 -13.16 10.67 -4.64
N LEU A 94 -12.27 11.62 -4.38
CA LEU A 94 -12.56 13.04 -4.53
C LEU A 94 -12.86 13.41 -5.98
N ARG A 95 -12.12 12.84 -6.93
CA ARG A 95 -12.35 13.06 -8.36
C ARG A 95 -13.75 12.57 -8.78
N LEU A 96 -14.13 11.37 -8.35
CA LEU A 96 -15.45 10.82 -8.65
C LEU A 96 -16.57 11.64 -8.00
N ALA A 97 -16.36 12.11 -6.77
CA ALA A 97 -17.35 12.93 -6.08
C ALA A 97 -17.53 14.30 -6.75
N ALA A 98 -16.51 14.81 -7.42
CA ALA A 98 -16.58 16.08 -8.16
C ALA A 98 -17.38 15.94 -9.46
N ASP A 99 -17.51 14.73 -10.01
CA ASP A 99 -18.31 14.44 -11.20
C ASP A 99 -19.31 13.32 -10.91
N PRO A 100 -20.53 13.67 -10.45
CA PRO A 100 -21.54 12.65 -10.11
C PRO A 100 -21.92 11.73 -11.27
N ALA A 101 -21.67 12.12 -12.51
CA ALA A 101 -21.97 11.28 -13.67
C ALA A 101 -21.05 10.04 -13.76
N GLU A 102 -19.92 10.06 -13.07
CA GLU A 102 -18.98 8.94 -13.05
C GLU A 102 -19.20 7.98 -11.87
N LEU A 103 -20.09 8.32 -10.96
CA LEU A 103 -20.38 7.47 -9.79
C LEU A 103 -21.31 6.30 -10.12
#